data_2b74ce7b4200bc3065a3e7ac9e25781d
#
_entry.id   2b74ce7b4200bc3065a3e7ac9e25781d
#
_cell.length_a   1.000
_cell.length_b   1.000
_cell.length_c   1.000
_cell.angle_alpha   90.00
_cell.angle_beta   90.00
_cell.angle_gamma   90.00
#
_symmetry.space_group_name_H-M   'P 1'
#
loop_
_entity.id
_entity.type
_entity.pdbx_description
1 polymer ?
#
loop_
_entity_poly.entity_id
_entity_poly.type
_entity_poly.pdbx_seq_one_letter_code
_entity_poly.pdbx_strand_id
1 'polypeptide(L)'
;AIDVSGSTTDEMVSNFFGIINKFFKYGIEEIDVIQFDADIKGEPMTLKKAKRGGISITGRGGTDFQPVIDYCAQKKRYYQGLIILTDGYASEPTLPDFFNTPVLWVLPSEEEYEQHKEWMRKSGKACFIK
;
A
#
# COMPACT_ATOMS: atom_id res chain seq x y z
N ALA A 1 -0.47 0.19 2.88
CA ALA A 1 0.79 0.91 2.63
C ALA A 1 0.60 1.86 1.44
N ILE A 2 1.01 3.10 1.60
CA ILE A 2 0.90 4.12 0.55
C ILE A 2 2.30 4.50 0.07
N ASP A 3 2.55 4.31 -1.22
CA ASP A 3 3.78 4.72 -1.88
C ASP A 3 3.78 6.26 -1.98
N VAL A 4 4.73 6.90 -1.30
CA VAL A 4 4.94 8.35 -1.32
C VAL A 4 6.29 8.71 -1.93
N SER A 5 6.82 7.83 -2.79
CA SER A 5 8.08 8.06 -3.49
C SER A 5 7.97 9.20 -4.51
N GLY A 6 9.12 9.62 -5.04
CA GLY A 6 9.17 10.74 -5.98
C GLY A 6 8.41 10.51 -7.29
N SER A 7 8.22 9.23 -7.70
CA SER A 7 7.48 8.89 -8.93
C SER A 7 5.96 8.94 -8.75
N THR A 8 5.45 8.89 -7.51
CA THR A 8 4.01 9.03 -7.25
C THR A 8 3.65 10.51 -7.18
N THR A 9 2.71 10.93 -8.02
CA THR A 9 2.27 12.32 -8.04
C THR A 9 1.32 12.63 -6.88
N ASP A 10 1.11 13.90 -6.59
CA ASP A 10 0.16 14.31 -5.56
C ASP A 10 -1.26 13.85 -5.90
N GLU A 11 -1.61 13.84 -7.19
CA GLU A 11 -2.91 13.33 -7.65
C GLU A 11 -3.04 11.84 -7.36
N MET A 12 -2.01 11.05 -7.64
CA MET A 12 -2.01 9.60 -7.34
C MET A 12 -2.21 9.37 -5.85
N VAL A 13 -1.46 10.09 -5.01
CA VAL A 13 -1.56 9.95 -3.55
C VAL A 13 -2.96 10.32 -3.07
N SER A 14 -3.53 11.40 -3.61
CA SER A 14 -4.91 11.81 -3.28
C SER A 14 -5.92 10.71 -3.65
N ASN A 15 -5.76 10.10 -4.82
CA ASN A 15 -6.62 9.01 -5.26
C ASN A 15 -6.47 7.77 -4.35
N PHE A 16 -5.26 7.49 -3.88
CA PHE A 16 -5.02 6.40 -2.94
C PHE A 16 -5.78 6.64 -1.62
N PHE A 17 -5.75 7.86 -1.10
CA PHE A 17 -6.54 8.19 0.10
C PHE A 17 -8.04 8.04 -0.14
N GLY A 18 -8.50 8.38 -1.34
CA GLY A 18 -9.89 8.17 -1.72
C GLY A 18 -10.30 6.69 -1.67
N ILE A 19 -9.41 5.81 -2.11
CA ILE A 19 -9.63 4.36 -2.04
C ILE A 19 -9.69 3.89 -0.58
N ILE A 20 -8.80 4.36 0.26
CA ILE A 20 -8.81 4.01 1.70
C ILE A 20 -10.16 4.39 2.33
N ASN A 21 -10.68 5.57 2.02
CA ASN A 21 -11.97 6.01 2.54
C ASN A 21 -13.11 5.10 2.08
N LYS A 22 -13.03 4.54 0.86
CA LYS A 22 -14.04 3.63 0.35
C LYS A 22 -14.07 2.31 1.12
N PHE A 23 -12.94 1.82 1.62
CA PHE A 23 -12.90 0.56 2.36
C PHE A 23 -13.81 0.59 3.59
N PHE A 24 -13.95 1.73 4.23
CA PHE A 24 -14.84 1.87 5.39
C PHE A 24 -16.31 1.65 5.04
N LYS A 25 -16.70 1.85 3.78
CA LYS A 25 -18.06 1.60 3.30
C LYS A 25 -18.39 0.12 3.16
N TYR A 26 -17.37 -0.74 3.14
CA TYR A 26 -17.53 -2.17 2.92
C TYR A 26 -17.33 -3.00 4.20
N GLY A 27 -17.53 -2.39 5.36
CA GLY A 27 -17.52 -3.11 6.63
C GLY A 27 -16.19 -3.16 7.35
N ILE A 28 -15.16 -2.49 6.83
CA ILE A 28 -13.87 -2.39 7.52
C ILE A 28 -13.99 -1.31 8.59
N GLU A 29 -13.66 -1.65 9.85
CA GLU A 29 -13.81 -0.74 10.98
C GLU A 29 -12.52 0.04 11.27
N GLU A 30 -11.37 -0.53 10.97
CA GLU A 30 -10.07 0.05 11.33
C GLU A 30 -9.01 -0.33 10.31
N ILE A 31 -8.19 0.64 9.92
CA ILE A 31 -7.10 0.46 8.96
C ILE A 31 -5.84 1.12 9.52
N ASP A 32 -4.75 0.37 9.58
CA ASP A 32 -3.44 0.93 9.86
C ASP A 32 -2.81 1.37 8.54
N VAL A 33 -2.43 2.63 8.47
CA VAL A 33 -1.84 3.23 7.26
C VAL A 33 -0.36 3.49 7.53
N ILE A 34 0.50 2.95 6.65
CA ILE A 34 1.92 3.29 6.64
C ILE A 34 2.27 3.96 5.32
N GLN A 35 3.14 4.96 5.37
CA GLN A 35 3.69 5.61 4.20
C GLN A 35 5.09 5.07 3.96
N PHE A 36 5.49 4.90 2.72
CA PHE A 36 6.82 4.41 2.40
C PHE A 36 7.37 5.03 1.12
N ASP A 37 8.68 5.10 1.03
CA ASP A 37 9.43 5.33 -0.20
C ASP A 37 10.55 4.28 -0.26
N ALA A 38 11.81 4.61 -0.06
CA ALA A 38 12.86 3.60 0.07
C ALA A 38 12.82 2.88 1.42
N ASP A 39 12.04 3.41 2.37
CA ASP A 39 11.81 2.84 3.70
C ASP A 39 10.47 3.33 4.23
N ILE A 40 10.03 2.78 5.36
CA ILE A 40 8.81 3.26 6.02
C ILE A 40 9.07 4.66 6.58
N LYS A 41 8.14 5.58 6.33
CA LYS A 41 8.22 6.98 6.74
C LYS A 41 7.26 7.27 7.89
N GLY A 42 7.82 7.80 8.98
CA GLY A 42 7.03 8.20 10.14
C GLY A 42 6.40 7.03 10.90
N GLU A 43 5.48 7.35 11.76
CA GLU A 43 4.77 6.37 12.55
C GLU A 43 3.52 5.87 11.81
N PRO A 44 3.16 4.58 11.95
CA PRO A 44 1.90 4.09 11.41
C PRO A 44 0.72 4.88 12.00
N MET A 45 -0.29 5.14 11.18
CA MET A 45 -1.48 5.85 11.60
C MET A 45 -2.68 4.92 11.54
N THR A 46 -3.42 4.81 12.62
CA THR A 46 -4.64 4.03 12.66
C THR A 46 -5.83 4.91 12.33
N LEU A 47 -6.55 4.56 11.27
CA LEU A 47 -7.78 5.22 10.86
C LEU A 47 -8.97 4.35 11.27
N LYS A 48 -9.98 4.98 11.86
CA LYS A 48 -11.23 4.30 12.26
C LYS A 48 -12.39 4.85 11.47
N LYS A 49 -13.37 3.99 11.18
CA LYS A 49 -14.58 4.37 10.46
C LYS A 49 -15.27 5.59 11.09
N ALA A 50 -15.33 5.64 12.41
CA ALA A 50 -16.02 6.69 13.14
C ALA A 50 -15.20 7.97 13.31
N LYS A 51 -13.88 7.92 13.12
CA LYS A 51 -13.00 9.05 13.37
C LYS A 51 -11.79 9.00 12.43
N ARG A 52 -11.91 9.68 11.31
CA ARG A 52 -10.85 9.76 10.30
C ARG A 52 -10.26 11.17 10.31
N GLY A 53 -8.95 11.24 10.56
CA GLY A 53 -8.23 12.50 10.50
C GLY A 53 -7.54 12.72 9.17
N GLY A 54 -6.96 13.89 8.99
CA GLY A 54 -6.09 14.17 7.85
C GLY A 54 -4.74 13.48 8.02
N ILE A 55 -4.07 13.19 6.91
CA ILE A 55 -2.76 12.55 6.90
C ILE A 55 -1.76 13.47 6.21
N SER A 56 -0.64 13.76 6.89
CA SER A 56 0.46 14.49 6.29
C SER A 56 1.34 13.54 5.47
N ILE A 57 1.69 13.95 4.25
CA ILE A 57 2.55 13.14 3.39
C ILE A 57 4.01 13.42 3.72
N THR A 58 4.78 12.35 3.93
CA THR A 58 6.23 12.40 4.12
C THR A 58 6.89 11.51 3.07
N GLY A 59 8.18 11.71 2.79
CA GLY A 59 8.89 10.86 1.84
C GLY A 59 9.37 11.63 0.62
N ARG A 60 9.05 11.13 -0.59
CA ARG A 60 9.47 11.65 -1.89
C ARG A 60 10.86 11.19 -2.33
N GLY A 61 11.40 10.12 -1.70
CA GLY A 61 12.64 9.49 -2.11
C GLY A 61 12.44 8.40 -3.17
N GLY A 62 13.36 7.45 -3.22
CA GLY A 62 13.26 6.25 -4.05
C GLY A 62 12.15 5.33 -3.56
N THR A 63 12.03 4.14 -4.16
CA THR A 63 10.97 3.19 -3.81
C THR A 63 11.54 1.81 -3.53
N ASP A 64 11.13 1.22 -2.40
CA ASP A 64 11.45 -0.17 -2.06
C ASP A 64 10.25 -0.79 -1.34
N PHE A 65 9.73 -1.88 -1.86
CA PHE A 65 8.60 -2.60 -1.26
C PHE A 65 9.02 -3.51 -0.09
N GLN A 66 10.29 -3.86 -0.01
CA GLN A 66 10.76 -4.83 0.99
C GLN A 66 10.47 -4.39 2.44
N PRO A 67 10.73 -3.13 2.83
CA PRO A 67 10.40 -2.70 4.20
C PRO A 67 8.92 -2.87 4.56
N VAL A 68 8.01 -2.70 3.58
CA VAL A 68 6.57 -2.89 3.79
C VAL A 68 6.26 -4.35 4.07
N ILE A 69 6.82 -5.26 3.28
CA ILE A 69 6.63 -6.70 3.46
C ILE A 69 7.19 -7.13 4.83
N ASP A 70 8.38 -6.69 5.17
CA ASP A 70 9.04 -7.04 6.42
C ASP A 70 8.25 -6.52 7.63
N TYR A 71 7.75 -5.30 7.54
CA TYR A 71 6.90 -4.72 8.58
C TYR A 71 5.64 -5.57 8.80
N CYS A 72 4.95 -5.91 7.73
CA CYS A 72 3.74 -6.72 7.80
C CYS A 72 4.03 -8.13 8.31
N ALA A 73 5.16 -8.72 7.91
CA ALA A 73 5.55 -10.06 8.36
C ALA A 73 5.78 -10.12 9.87
N GLN A 74 6.36 -9.07 10.46
CA GLN A 74 6.58 -8.99 11.91
C GLN A 74 5.27 -8.87 12.69
N LYS A 75 4.20 -8.34 12.07
CA LYS A 75 2.91 -8.09 12.70
C LYS A 75 1.78 -8.95 12.13
N LYS A 76 2.12 -10.04 11.47
CA LYS A 76 1.17 -10.87 10.72
C LYS A 76 -0.05 -11.32 11.51
N ARG A 77 0.08 -11.50 12.82
CA ARG A 77 -1.04 -11.93 13.67
C ARG A 77 -2.10 -10.85 13.89
N TYR A 78 -1.77 -9.59 13.57
CA TYR A 78 -2.66 -8.46 13.77
C TYR A 78 -3.38 -8.06 12.48
N TYR A 79 -2.87 -8.46 11.30
CA TYR A 79 -3.41 -8.02 10.02
C TYR A 79 -4.03 -9.15 9.24
N GLN A 80 -5.22 -8.90 8.74
CA GLN A 80 -5.99 -9.82 7.91
C GLN A 80 -5.62 -9.69 6.43
N GLY A 81 -4.97 -8.61 6.06
CA GLY A 81 -4.53 -8.37 4.69
C GLY A 81 -3.62 -7.15 4.61
N LEU A 82 -2.88 -7.07 3.52
CA LEU A 82 -1.99 -5.95 3.20
C LEU A 82 -2.39 -5.40 1.84
N ILE A 83 -2.67 -4.10 1.80
CA ILE A 83 -2.98 -3.39 0.55
C ILE A 83 -1.84 -2.43 0.29
N ILE A 84 -1.24 -2.51 -0.89
CA ILE A 84 -0.13 -1.64 -1.30
C ILE A 84 -0.61 -0.78 -2.46
N LEU A 85 -0.68 0.54 -2.23
CA LEU A 85 -1.09 1.52 -3.23
C LEU A 85 0.18 2.17 -3.77
N THR A 86 0.48 1.95 -5.05
CA THR A 86 1.77 2.30 -5.65
C THR A 86 1.64 2.48 -7.16
N ASP A 87 2.59 3.18 -7.78
CA ASP A 87 2.72 3.21 -9.23
C ASP A 87 3.49 2.00 -9.77
N GLY A 88 4.07 1.17 -8.90
CA GLY A 88 4.71 -0.09 -9.26
C GLY A 88 6.18 -0.01 -9.66
N TYR A 89 6.77 1.17 -9.71
CA TYR A 89 8.13 1.34 -10.21
C TYR A 89 9.19 1.06 -9.13
N ALA A 90 9.37 -0.22 -8.82
CA ALA A 90 10.42 -0.71 -7.93
C ALA A 90 10.61 -2.21 -8.16
N SER A 91 11.66 -2.77 -7.58
CA SER A 91 11.96 -4.20 -7.69
C SER A 91 10.93 -5.06 -6.96
N GLU A 92 10.66 -6.23 -7.51
CA GLU A 92 9.81 -7.22 -6.86
C GLU A 92 10.35 -7.56 -5.47
N PRO A 93 9.53 -7.50 -4.41
CA PRO A 93 9.99 -7.87 -3.07
C PRO A 93 10.09 -9.39 -2.91
N THR A 94 10.92 -9.81 -1.97
CA THR A 94 11.02 -11.23 -1.57
C THR A 94 10.10 -11.47 -0.39
N LEU A 95 9.19 -12.44 -0.52
CA LEU A 95 8.30 -12.82 0.59
C LEU A 95 9.00 -13.84 1.49
N PRO A 96 8.98 -13.66 2.82
CA PRO A 96 9.45 -14.69 3.73
C PRO A 96 8.65 -16.00 3.55
N ASP A 97 9.29 -17.15 3.79
CA ASP A 97 8.65 -18.47 3.60
C ASP A 97 7.36 -18.60 4.40
N PHE A 98 7.31 -18.00 5.58
CA PHE A 98 6.13 -18.05 6.46
C PHE A 98 5.12 -16.96 6.18
N PHE A 99 5.35 -16.09 5.20
CA PHE A 99 4.45 -14.98 4.89
C PHE A 99 3.19 -15.52 4.22
N ASN A 100 2.06 -15.38 4.89
CA ASN A 100 0.77 -15.88 4.39
C ASN A 100 -0.33 -14.81 4.41
N THR A 101 0.01 -13.56 4.70
CA THR A 101 -0.95 -12.46 4.67
C THR A 101 -1.35 -12.19 3.22
N PRO A 102 -2.66 -12.17 2.90
CA PRO A 102 -3.10 -11.81 1.55
C PRO A 102 -2.64 -10.42 1.17
N VAL A 103 -2.13 -10.26 -0.06
CA VAL A 103 -1.65 -8.98 -0.58
C VAL A 103 -2.51 -8.54 -1.76
N LEU A 104 -2.89 -7.28 -1.76
CA LEU A 104 -3.56 -6.62 -2.89
C LEU A 104 -2.73 -5.42 -3.32
N TRP A 105 -2.30 -5.44 -4.57
CA TRP A 105 -1.61 -4.31 -5.21
C TRP A 105 -2.65 -3.45 -5.92
N VAL A 106 -2.65 -2.15 -5.63
CA VAL A 106 -3.57 -1.19 -6.25
C VAL A 106 -2.75 -0.15 -7.02
N LEU A 107 -2.90 -0.13 -8.33
CA LEU A 107 -2.19 0.76 -9.24
C LEU A 107 -3.06 1.97 -9.59
N PRO A 108 -2.45 3.12 -9.96
CA PRO A 108 -3.24 4.33 -10.23
C PRO A 108 -4.05 4.26 -11.53
N SER A 109 -3.62 3.46 -12.51
CA SER A 109 -4.32 3.33 -13.77
C SER A 109 -4.05 1.99 -14.44
N GLU A 110 -4.78 1.72 -15.53
CA GLU A 110 -4.61 0.50 -16.31
C GLU A 110 -3.20 0.40 -16.90
N GLU A 111 -2.58 1.52 -17.26
CA GLU A 111 -1.24 1.54 -17.84
C GLU A 111 -0.22 0.93 -16.88
N GLU A 112 -0.17 1.38 -15.64
CA GLU A 112 0.74 0.84 -14.63
C GLU A 112 0.39 -0.61 -14.30
N TYR A 113 -0.90 -0.93 -14.26
CA TYR A 113 -1.36 -2.29 -14.01
C TYR A 113 -0.82 -3.25 -15.07
N GLU A 114 -0.95 -2.92 -16.35
CA GLU A 114 -0.47 -3.78 -17.44
C GLU A 114 1.05 -3.97 -17.39
N GLN A 115 1.80 -2.96 -16.97
CA GLN A 115 3.25 -3.04 -16.85
C GLN A 115 3.73 -3.95 -15.73
N HIS A 116 2.98 -4.02 -14.62
CA HIS A 116 3.48 -4.63 -13.38
C HIS A 116 2.70 -5.87 -12.92
N LYS A 117 1.54 -6.14 -13.49
CA LYS A 117 0.65 -7.19 -12.99
C LYS A 117 1.28 -8.59 -12.92
N GLU A 118 2.17 -8.91 -13.84
CA GLU A 118 2.74 -10.26 -13.89
C GLU A 118 3.55 -10.59 -12.63
N TRP A 119 4.45 -9.69 -12.23
CA TRP A 119 5.24 -9.95 -11.04
C TRP A 119 4.43 -9.72 -9.76
N MET A 120 3.48 -8.79 -9.76
CA MET A 120 2.63 -8.54 -8.60
C MET A 120 1.75 -9.73 -8.27
N ARG A 121 1.23 -10.42 -9.27
CA ARG A 121 0.37 -11.60 -9.08
C ARG A 121 1.09 -12.78 -8.43
N LYS A 122 2.40 -12.79 -8.43
CA LYS A 122 3.18 -13.83 -7.73
C LYS A 122 3.05 -13.73 -6.22
N SER A 123 2.80 -12.53 -5.68
CA SER A 123 2.65 -12.31 -4.25
C SER A 123 1.21 -12.14 -3.79
N GLY A 124 0.28 -11.88 -4.71
CA GLY A 124 -1.12 -11.65 -4.35
C GLY A 124 -1.96 -11.28 -5.57
N LYS A 125 -2.93 -10.41 -5.36
CA LYS A 125 -3.80 -9.91 -6.43
C LYS A 125 -3.38 -8.49 -6.79
N ALA A 126 -3.72 -8.08 -8.02
CA ALA A 126 -3.45 -6.73 -8.50
C ALA A 126 -4.70 -6.16 -9.19
N CYS A 127 -4.92 -4.87 -9.01
CA CYS A 127 -6.01 -4.14 -9.67
C CYS A 127 -5.57 -2.70 -9.91
N PHE A 128 -6.44 -1.92 -10.54
CA PHE A 128 -6.16 -0.51 -10.78
C PHE A 128 -7.40 0.34 -10.53
N ILE A 129 -7.18 1.64 -10.31
CA ILE A 129 -8.24 2.62 -10.07
C ILE A 129 -8.80 3.06 -11.43
N LYS A 130 -10.11 2.97 -11.58
CA LYS A 130 -10.80 3.43 -12.79
C LYS A 130 -11.17 4.90 -12.69
#